data_3fcb929f826d3ecba53a863b5cc0850f
#
_entry.id   3fcb929f826d3ecba53a863b5cc0850f
#
_cell.length_a   1.000
_cell.length_b   1.000
_cell.length_c   1.000
_cell.angle_alpha   90.00
_cell.angle_beta   90.00
_cell.angle_gamma   90.00
#
_symmetry.space_group_name_H-M   'P 1'
#
loop_
_entity.id
_entity.type
_entity.pdbx_description
1 polymer ?
#
loop_
_entity_poly.entity_id
_entity_poly.type
_entity_poly.pdbx_seq_one_letter_code
_entity_poly.pdbx_strand_id
1 'polypeptide(L)' 'MNRTIQPTAYKCLEDIPATFGPAELAEIMGISRNKAYDLANAPGFPKLRVGRRIVISKKHFTAWLDEKMQMEEPF' A
#
# COMPACT_ATOMS: atom_id res chain seq x y z
N MET A 1 -5.53 10.75 18.71
CA MET A 1 -5.53 10.03 18.59
C MET A 1 -5.28 9.25 18.49
N ASN A 2 -5.22 9.00 18.30
CA ASN A 2 -5.04 8.20 18.11
C ASN A 2 -5.38 7.33 17.90
N ARG A 3 -5.51 7.30 17.60
CA ARG A 3 -6.04 6.35 17.26
C ARG A 3 -5.51 5.31 17.87
N THR A 4 -6.20 4.63 18.29
CA THR A 4 -5.67 3.64 18.71
C THR A 4 -5.19 2.93 17.82
N ILE A 5 -4.23 2.77 17.85
CA ILE A 5 -3.77 2.25 16.87
C ILE A 5 -3.48 0.90 16.99
N GLN A 6 -3.83 0.14 16.05
CA GLN A 6 -3.50 -1.11 16.04
C GLN A 6 -2.06 -1.25 15.87
N PRO A 7 -1.38 -2.06 16.49
CA PRO A 7 0.01 -2.33 16.29
C PRO A 7 0.23 -2.74 14.88
N THR A 8 1.24 -2.25 14.26
CA THR A 8 1.61 -2.63 12.94
C THR A 8 3.07 -3.03 12.95
N ALA A 9 3.42 -3.89 12.02
CA ALA A 9 4.80 -4.29 11.86
C ALA A 9 5.64 -3.19 11.23
N TYR A 10 5.02 -2.17 10.68
CA TYR A 10 5.73 -1.16 9.92
C TYR A 10 5.72 0.16 10.65
N LYS A 11 6.80 0.48 11.31
CA LYS A 11 6.89 1.73 12.04
C LYS A 11 7.40 2.86 11.19
N CYS A 12 8.12 2.55 10.13
CA CYS A 12 8.62 3.56 9.22
C CYS A 12 8.85 2.92 7.87
N LEU A 13 9.17 3.74 6.89
CA LEU A 13 9.36 3.24 5.54
C LEU A 13 10.42 2.17 5.46
N GLU A 14 11.43 2.25 6.30
CA GLU A 14 12.52 1.30 6.24
C GLU A 14 12.10 -0.10 6.64
N ASP A 15 11.02 -0.20 7.40
CA ASP A 15 10.53 -1.50 7.83
C ASP A 15 9.72 -2.20 6.76
N ILE A 16 9.35 -1.51 5.70
CA ILE A 16 8.55 -2.10 4.64
C ILE A 16 9.44 -2.95 3.75
N PRO A 17 9.08 -4.20 3.49
CA PRO A 17 9.92 -5.03 2.61
C PRO A 17 9.96 -4.46 1.19
N ALA A 18 10.98 -4.87 0.46
CA ALA A 18 11.17 -4.40 -0.91
C ALA A 18 9.97 -4.70 -1.79
N THR A 19 9.30 -5.83 -1.55
CA THR A 19 8.06 -6.16 -2.24
C THR A 19 7.07 -6.69 -1.23
N PHE A 20 5.79 -6.50 -1.49
CA PHE A 20 4.75 -6.96 -0.58
C PHE A 20 3.46 -7.16 -1.35
N GLY A 21 2.47 -7.73 -0.70
CA GLY A 21 1.18 -7.99 -1.32
C GLY A 21 0.08 -7.10 -0.75
N PRO A 22 -1.16 -7.34 -1.19
CA PRO A 22 -2.28 -6.49 -0.73
C PRO A 22 -2.55 -6.56 0.76
N ALA A 23 -2.28 -7.70 1.40
CA ALA A 23 -2.50 -7.81 2.84
C ALA A 23 -1.57 -6.86 3.59
N GLU A 24 -0.31 -6.83 3.16
CA GLU A 24 0.65 -5.91 3.75
C GLU A 24 0.32 -4.46 3.39
N LEU A 25 -0.19 -4.24 2.19
CA LEU A 25 -0.63 -2.91 1.79
C LEU A 25 -1.69 -2.38 2.75
N ALA A 26 -2.61 -3.25 3.16
CA ALA A 26 -3.65 -2.86 4.11
C ALA A 26 -3.03 -2.37 5.42
N GLU A 27 -2.03 -3.07 5.92
CA GLU A 27 -1.36 -2.67 7.14
C GLU A 27 -0.58 -1.37 6.97
N ILE A 28 0.11 -1.25 5.84
CA ILE A 28 0.91 -0.07 5.58
C ILE A 28 0.04 1.17 5.50
N MET A 29 -1.09 1.04 4.81
CA MET A 29 -1.97 2.17 4.60
C MET A 29 -2.97 2.38 5.74
N GLY A 30 -3.11 1.41 6.61
CA GLY A 30 -4.09 1.51 7.69
C GLY A 30 -5.52 1.40 7.19
N ILE A 31 -5.76 0.56 6.19
CA ILE A 31 -7.07 0.39 5.60
C ILE A 31 -7.48 -1.08 5.68
N SER A 32 -8.74 -1.37 5.39
CA SER A 32 -9.21 -2.75 5.42
C SER A 32 -8.59 -3.54 4.28
N ARG A 33 -8.58 -4.86 4.42
CA ARG A 33 -8.07 -5.71 3.36
C ARG A 33 -8.88 -5.57 2.08
N ASN A 34 -10.19 -5.45 2.20
CA ASN A 34 -11.02 -5.27 1.02
C ASN A 34 -10.65 -4.01 0.27
N LYS A 35 -10.43 -2.92 1.00
CA LYS A 35 -10.04 -1.68 0.36
C LYS A 35 -8.64 -1.78 -0.24
N ALA A 36 -7.76 -2.52 0.42
CA ALA A 36 -6.41 -2.70 -0.11
C ALA A 36 -6.43 -3.50 -1.41
N TYR A 37 -7.28 -4.53 -1.48
CA TYR A 37 -7.40 -5.28 -2.71
C TYR A 37 -8.00 -4.44 -3.82
N ASP A 38 -9.00 -3.62 -3.49
CA ASP A 38 -9.58 -2.72 -4.48
C ASP A 38 -8.53 -1.74 -5.00
N LEU A 39 -7.74 -1.19 -4.11
CA LEU A 39 -6.71 -0.24 -4.48
C LEU A 39 -5.64 -0.92 -5.35
N ALA A 40 -5.23 -2.11 -4.95
CA ALA A 40 -4.20 -2.83 -5.70
C ALA A 40 -4.67 -3.20 -7.09
N ASN A 41 -5.98 -3.34 -7.29
CA ASN A 41 -6.52 -3.66 -8.60
C ASN A 41 -6.91 -2.42 -9.40
N ALA A 42 -6.77 -1.24 -8.81
CA ALA A 42 -7.18 -0.03 -9.49
C ALA A 42 -6.25 0.29 -10.65
N PRO A 43 -6.77 0.88 -11.72
CA PRO A 43 -5.92 1.27 -12.83
C PRO A 43 -4.89 2.30 -12.36
N GLY A 44 -3.69 2.14 -12.83
CA GLY A 44 -2.62 3.09 -12.49
C GLY A 44 -1.89 2.79 -11.20
N PHE A 45 -2.37 1.84 -10.39
CA PHE A 45 -1.65 1.48 -9.18
C PHE A 45 -0.45 0.61 -9.57
N PRO A 46 0.74 0.90 -9.04
CA PRO A 46 1.95 0.15 -9.43
C PRO A 46 1.92 -1.26 -8.85
N LYS A 47 1.81 -2.24 -9.72
CA LYS A 47 1.79 -3.63 -9.31
C LYS A 47 2.28 -4.52 -10.43
N LEU A 48 2.68 -5.72 -10.05
CA LEU A 48 3.03 -6.74 -11.00
C LEU A 48 2.20 -7.97 -10.66
N ARG A 49 1.55 -8.53 -11.66
CA ARG A 49 0.82 -9.77 -11.43
C ARG A 49 1.71 -10.94 -11.74
N VAL A 50 1.82 -11.85 -10.79
CA VAL A 50 2.58 -13.06 -10.96
C VAL A 50 1.61 -14.21 -10.67
N GLY A 51 1.09 -14.83 -11.72
CA GLY A 51 0.02 -15.80 -11.55
C GLY A 51 -1.20 -15.13 -10.98
N ARG A 52 -1.64 -15.61 -9.82
CA ARG A 52 -2.77 -15.01 -9.13
C ARG A 52 -2.35 -14.01 -8.07
N ARG A 53 -1.06 -13.82 -7.92
CA ARG A 53 -0.58 -12.95 -6.86
C ARG A 53 -0.32 -11.56 -7.40
N ILE A 54 -0.55 -10.59 -6.54
CA ILE A 54 -0.22 -9.21 -6.83
C ILE A 54 1.01 -8.86 -6.01
N VAL A 55 2.02 -8.37 -6.68
CA VAL A 55 3.28 -7.98 -6.03
C VAL A 55 3.47 -6.49 -6.21
N ILE A 56 3.72 -5.80 -5.11
CA ILE A 56 3.87 -4.36 -5.12
C ILE A 56 5.30 -4.03 -4.70
N SER A 57 5.97 -3.20 -5.48
CA SER A 57 7.33 -2.79 -5.17
C SER A 57 7.30 -1.56 -4.27
N LYS A 58 8.04 -1.63 -3.17
CA LYS A 58 8.14 -0.51 -2.25
C LYS A 58 8.55 0.76 -2.96
N LYS A 59 9.53 0.65 -3.84
CA LYS A 59 10.03 1.80 -4.56
C LYS A 59 8.94 2.47 -5.38
N HIS A 60 8.20 1.68 -6.13
CA HIS A 60 7.15 2.23 -6.98
C HIS A 60 5.94 2.70 -6.16
N PHE A 61 5.66 1.98 -5.08
CA PHE A 61 4.56 2.36 -4.21
C PHE A 61 4.81 3.71 -3.57
N THR A 62 6.02 3.94 -3.07
CA THR A 62 6.30 5.22 -2.41
C THR A 62 6.28 6.36 -3.41
N ALA A 63 6.73 6.12 -4.65
CA ALA A 63 6.66 7.14 -5.68
C ALA A 63 5.22 7.46 -6.04
N TRP A 64 4.39 6.42 -6.17
CA TRP A 64 2.98 6.58 -6.47
C TRP A 64 2.26 7.36 -5.36
N LEU A 65 2.56 7.00 -4.11
CA LEU A 65 1.93 7.66 -2.98
C LEU A 65 2.33 9.12 -2.91
N ASP A 66 3.60 9.40 -3.16
CA ASP A 66 4.10 10.76 -3.14
C ASP A 66 3.40 11.60 -4.19
N GLU A 67 3.22 11.04 -5.38
CA GLU A 67 2.54 11.74 -6.45
C GLU A 67 1.08 12.03 -6.09
N LYS A 68 0.40 11.04 -5.52
CA LYS A 68 -0.99 11.22 -5.14
C LYS A 68 -1.14 12.23 -4.02
N MET A 69 -0.22 12.24 -3.08
CA MET A 69 -0.25 13.21 -2.01
C MET A 69 -0.08 14.64 -2.53
N GLN A 70 0.76 14.80 -3.53
CA GLN A 70 0.96 16.11 -4.12
C GLN A 70 -0.27 16.58 -4.88
N MET A 71 -0.97 15.66 -5.51
CA MET A 71 -2.15 16.00 -6.29
C MET A 71 -3.40 16.09 -5.42
N GLU A 72 -3.33 15.53 -4.22
CA GLU A 72 -4.47 15.53 -3.30
C GLU A 72 -5.70 14.89 -3.91
N GLU A 73 -5.47 13.87 -4.74
CA GLU A 73 -6.58 13.20 -5.38
C GLU A 73 -7.12 12.11 -4.52
N PRO A 74 -8.45 11.92 -4.46
CA PRO A 74 -9.01 10.79 -3.71
C PRO A 74 -8.76 9.48 -4.45
N PHE A 75 -8.79 8.41 -3.70
CA PHE A 75 -8.64 7.09 -4.28
C PHE A 75 -9.97 6.47 -4.60
#